data_7e8edd34ad14b0a94f889b9d786d2e5e
#
_entry.id   7e8edd34ad14b0a94f889b9d786d2e5e
#
_cell.length_a   1.000
_cell.length_b   1.000
_cell.length_c   1.000
_cell.angle_alpha   90.00
_cell.angle_beta   90.00
_cell.angle_gamma   90.00
#
_symmetry.space_group_name_H-M   'P 1'
#
loop_
_entity.id
_entity.type
_entity.pdbx_description
1 polymer ?
#
loop_
_entity_poly.entity_id
_entity_poly.type
_entity_poly.pdbx_seq_one_letter_code
_entity_poly.pdbx_strand_id
1 'polypeptide(L)'
;MYIDVDYIKANGYAVMPNFLTSNEVKQLQDLCDNSPVAMGETWAGEDGKTEYLPDLDPNAYMHWWSYNMSEHAIVQQVKDKIKPMADKCFNGEFEQLGGDFKVTNPNSGYMYCHFDTPYRHDRWANDFGEDIKGMQFGIALDKFDDVSGGTRILPGSHKKIYHKEDMDAGKHNEEFLRDGVTMELEPGGLFCYHSRTMHSTMPNKSGKPRRLMLLLHLWNDPTFRQELQQEESKC
;
A
#
# COMPACT_ATOMS: atom_id res chain seq x y z
N MET A 1 -6.40 8.77 19.46
CA MET A 1 -6.90 7.96 18.35
C MET A 1 -6.38 6.54 18.56
N TYR A 2 -7.22 5.52 18.38
CA TYR A 2 -6.88 4.13 18.76
C TYR A 2 -6.93 3.23 17.53
N ILE A 3 -5.90 2.41 17.35
CA ILE A 3 -5.87 1.33 16.38
C ILE A 3 -6.05 0.00 17.13
N ASP A 4 -6.92 -0.86 16.61
CA ASP A 4 -7.14 -2.19 17.19
C ASP A 4 -6.12 -3.17 16.60
N VAL A 5 -5.07 -3.43 17.36
CA VAL A 5 -3.96 -4.32 16.94
C VAL A 5 -4.42 -5.77 16.85
N ASP A 6 -5.34 -6.19 17.72
CA ASP A 6 -5.86 -7.56 17.70
C ASP A 6 -6.71 -7.79 16.44
N TYR A 7 -7.48 -6.77 16.03
CA TYR A 7 -8.20 -6.81 14.75
C TYR A 7 -7.24 -6.92 13.56
N ILE A 8 -6.12 -6.15 13.55
CA ILE A 8 -5.10 -6.24 12.50
C ILE A 8 -4.46 -7.62 12.49
N LYS A 9 -4.06 -8.15 13.65
CA LYS A 9 -3.52 -9.51 13.77
C LYS A 9 -4.51 -10.59 13.30
N ALA A 10 -5.80 -10.36 13.48
CA ALA A 10 -6.84 -11.29 13.04
C ALA A 10 -7.12 -11.21 11.54
N ASN A 11 -7.23 -10.01 10.99
CA ASN A 11 -7.75 -9.74 9.65
C ASN A 11 -6.69 -9.24 8.65
N GLY A 12 -5.54 -8.76 9.14
CA GLY A 12 -4.46 -8.25 8.31
C GLY A 12 -4.58 -6.78 7.94
N TYR A 13 -5.61 -6.07 8.41
CA TYR A 13 -5.82 -4.66 8.08
C TYR A 13 -6.67 -3.93 9.12
N ALA A 14 -6.69 -2.60 9.02
CA ALA A 14 -7.67 -1.76 9.69
C ALA A 14 -7.91 -0.47 8.89
N VAL A 15 -9.06 0.16 9.14
CA VAL A 15 -9.43 1.48 8.58
C VAL A 15 -9.78 2.44 9.70
N MET A 16 -9.49 3.72 9.49
CA MET A 16 -9.79 4.79 10.41
C MET A 16 -10.33 5.99 9.64
N PRO A 17 -11.64 6.22 9.64
CA PRO A 17 -12.23 7.39 8.98
C PRO A 17 -11.82 8.69 9.69
N ASN A 18 -11.76 9.78 8.94
CA ASN A 18 -11.52 11.14 9.49
C ASN A 18 -10.20 11.27 10.27
N PHE A 19 -9.13 10.63 9.79
CA PHE A 19 -7.80 10.70 10.42
C PHE A 19 -7.16 12.07 10.25
N LEU A 20 -7.27 12.66 9.06
CA LEU A 20 -6.78 14.00 8.74
C LEU A 20 -7.94 15.01 8.66
N THR A 21 -7.64 16.25 8.95
CA THR A 21 -8.54 17.38 8.70
C THR A 21 -8.58 17.73 7.21
N SER A 22 -9.64 18.40 6.77
CA SER A 22 -9.76 18.84 5.36
C SER A 22 -8.62 19.75 4.92
N ASN A 23 -8.05 20.55 5.84
CA ASN A 23 -6.89 21.39 5.53
C ASN A 23 -5.61 20.58 5.30
N GLU A 24 -5.37 19.54 6.09
CA GLU A 24 -4.23 18.63 5.89
C GLU A 24 -4.36 17.85 4.59
N VAL A 25 -5.57 17.36 4.30
CA VAL A 25 -5.87 16.70 3.01
C VAL A 25 -5.54 17.64 1.84
N LYS A 26 -6.02 18.89 1.90
CA LYS A 26 -5.76 19.88 0.85
C LYS A 26 -4.27 20.13 0.64
N GLN A 27 -3.49 20.29 1.72
CA GLN A 27 -2.04 20.48 1.63
C GLN A 27 -1.34 19.28 0.97
N LEU A 28 -1.76 18.04 1.30
CA LEU A 28 -1.21 16.83 0.69
C LEU A 28 -1.63 16.68 -0.78
N GLN A 29 -2.86 17.04 -1.13
CA GLN A 29 -3.32 17.07 -2.51
C GLN A 29 -2.50 18.08 -3.34
N ASP A 30 -2.31 19.29 -2.83
CA ASP A 30 -1.51 20.32 -3.50
C ASP A 30 -0.04 19.90 -3.65
N LEU A 31 0.51 19.22 -2.65
CA LEU A 31 1.86 18.67 -2.73
C LEU A 31 1.93 17.57 -3.79
N CYS A 32 1.00 16.63 -3.80
CA CYS A 32 0.93 15.56 -4.78
C CYS A 32 0.85 16.11 -6.22
N ASP A 33 -0.05 17.07 -6.46
CA ASP A 33 -0.28 17.64 -7.78
C ASP A 33 0.93 18.45 -8.31
N ASN A 34 1.81 18.92 -7.42
CA ASN A 34 3.02 19.67 -7.76
C ASN A 34 4.31 18.85 -7.66
N SER A 35 4.21 17.57 -7.30
CA SER A 35 5.38 16.69 -7.18
C SER A 35 5.77 16.11 -8.53
N PRO A 36 7.09 15.97 -8.80
CA PRO A 36 7.55 15.34 -10.04
C PRO A 36 7.16 13.86 -10.05
N VAL A 37 6.75 13.37 -11.21
CA VAL A 37 6.55 11.94 -11.42
C VAL A 37 7.91 11.26 -11.47
N ALA A 38 8.11 10.28 -10.60
CA ALA A 38 9.32 9.49 -10.54
C ALA A 38 9.21 8.21 -11.37
N MET A 39 8.01 7.63 -11.44
CA MET A 39 7.75 6.40 -12.17
C MET A 39 6.28 6.31 -12.57
N GLY A 40 6.01 5.75 -13.75
CA GLY A 40 4.68 5.38 -14.19
C GLY A 40 4.54 3.87 -14.37
N GLU A 41 3.32 3.39 -14.27
CA GLU A 41 2.96 1.99 -14.49
C GLU A 41 1.95 1.92 -15.62
N THR A 42 2.23 1.11 -16.65
CA THR A 42 1.28 0.79 -17.70
C THR A 42 0.73 -0.61 -17.51
N TRP A 43 -0.50 -0.83 -17.97
CA TRP A 43 -1.04 -2.18 -18.06
C TRP A 43 -0.43 -2.89 -19.27
N ALA A 44 0.29 -3.96 -19.05
CA ALA A 44 0.87 -4.76 -20.10
C ALA A 44 0.03 -6.02 -20.39
N GLY A 45 -1.16 -5.82 -20.98
CA GLY A 45 -1.94 -6.90 -21.56
C GLY A 45 -2.77 -7.76 -20.60
N GLU A 46 -3.38 -8.84 -21.14
CA GLU A 46 -4.30 -9.75 -20.43
C GLU A 46 -3.58 -10.64 -19.37
N ASP A 47 -2.26 -10.74 -19.43
CA ASP A 47 -1.45 -11.51 -18.50
C ASP A 47 -1.17 -10.77 -17.17
N GLY A 48 -1.66 -9.54 -17.04
CA GLY A 48 -1.62 -8.78 -15.79
C GLY A 48 -0.24 -8.31 -15.36
N LYS A 49 0.76 -8.34 -16.25
CA LYS A 49 2.08 -7.81 -15.94
C LYS A 49 2.06 -6.29 -16.01
N THR A 50 2.55 -5.65 -14.96
CA THR A 50 2.72 -4.22 -14.92
C THR A 50 4.11 -3.87 -15.47
N GLU A 51 4.16 -2.99 -16.46
CA GLU A 51 5.41 -2.44 -16.96
C GLU A 51 5.70 -1.12 -16.25
N TYR A 52 6.91 -0.99 -15.72
CA TYR A 52 7.38 0.20 -15.04
C TYR A 52 8.22 1.05 -15.98
N LEU A 53 7.81 2.28 -16.21
CA LEU A 53 8.48 3.20 -17.14
C LEU A 53 8.86 4.49 -16.40
N PRO A 54 10.11 4.95 -16.50
CA PRO A 54 10.52 6.26 -16.01
C PRO A 54 10.14 7.38 -17.00
N ASP A 55 9.98 8.61 -16.51
CA ASP A 55 10.05 9.88 -17.25
C ASP A 55 9.02 10.12 -18.35
N LEU A 56 7.74 9.95 -18.11
CA LEU A 56 6.74 10.24 -19.13
C LEU A 56 5.65 11.20 -18.64
N ASP A 57 4.76 11.56 -19.57
CA ASP A 57 3.55 12.32 -19.26
C ASP A 57 2.70 11.57 -18.21
N PRO A 58 2.45 12.16 -17.02
CA PRO A 58 1.63 11.56 -15.98
C PRO A 58 0.27 11.04 -16.47
N ASN A 59 -0.29 11.67 -17.51
CA ASN A 59 -1.57 11.28 -18.09
C ASN A 59 -1.48 10.02 -18.98
N ALA A 60 -0.27 9.60 -19.36
CA ALA A 60 -0.06 8.42 -20.19
C ALA A 60 -0.11 7.10 -19.39
N TYR A 61 -0.09 7.19 -18.06
CA TYR A 61 -0.02 6.01 -17.20
C TYR A 61 -1.38 5.59 -16.63
N MET A 62 -1.49 4.33 -16.30
CA MET A 62 -2.56 3.80 -15.47
C MET A 62 -2.40 4.28 -14.02
N HIS A 63 -1.17 4.17 -13.51
CA HIS A 63 -0.76 4.69 -12.22
C HIS A 63 0.57 5.44 -12.36
N TRP A 64 0.80 6.43 -11.51
CA TRP A 64 2.11 7.06 -11.39
C TRP A 64 2.47 7.35 -9.94
N TRP A 65 3.77 7.48 -9.69
CA TRP A 65 4.34 7.64 -8.37
C TRP A 65 5.22 8.88 -8.28
N SER A 66 5.18 9.53 -7.11
CA SER A 66 6.19 10.49 -6.65
C SER A 66 6.78 9.98 -5.36
N TYR A 67 8.10 9.87 -5.30
CA TYR A 67 8.80 9.28 -4.16
C TYR A 67 9.46 10.31 -3.26
N ASN A 68 9.75 9.88 -2.01
CA ASN A 68 10.60 10.60 -1.06
C ASN A 68 10.09 11.98 -0.65
N MET A 69 8.79 12.14 -0.48
CA MET A 69 8.17 13.39 -0.03
C MET A 69 8.36 13.65 1.48
N SER A 70 9.16 12.83 2.17
CA SER A 70 9.36 12.89 3.62
C SER A 70 9.95 14.21 4.13
N GLU A 71 10.65 14.97 3.30
CA GLU A 71 11.21 16.27 3.68
C GLU A 71 10.15 17.37 3.82
N HIS A 72 8.96 17.15 3.29
CA HIS A 72 7.89 18.13 3.37
C HIS A 72 7.23 18.13 4.76
N ALA A 73 7.07 19.32 5.34
CA ALA A 73 6.55 19.48 6.71
C ALA A 73 5.18 18.78 6.92
N ILE A 74 4.28 18.84 5.93
CA ILE A 74 2.97 18.19 6.03
C ILE A 74 3.10 16.66 6.05
N VAL A 75 4.03 16.09 5.29
CA VAL A 75 4.29 14.65 5.30
C VAL A 75 4.87 14.22 6.63
N GLN A 76 5.80 15.00 7.19
CA GLN A 76 6.35 14.74 8.51
C GLN A 76 5.27 14.81 9.60
N GLN A 77 4.37 15.77 9.55
CA GLN A 77 3.21 15.83 10.47
C GLN A 77 2.34 14.57 10.40
N VAL A 78 2.12 14.03 9.22
CA VAL A 78 1.37 12.76 9.05
C VAL A 78 2.16 11.60 9.65
N LYS A 79 3.46 11.51 9.41
CA LYS A 79 4.33 10.51 10.02
C LYS A 79 4.26 10.55 11.55
N ASP A 80 4.34 11.74 12.13
CA ASP A 80 4.28 11.94 13.59
C ASP A 80 2.91 11.51 14.16
N LYS A 81 1.82 11.72 13.42
CA LYS A 81 0.48 11.23 13.80
C LYS A 81 0.33 9.72 13.72
N ILE A 82 0.98 9.07 12.75
CA ILE A 82 0.94 7.61 12.55
C ILE A 82 1.83 6.89 13.56
N LYS A 83 2.98 7.48 13.91
CA LYS A 83 3.99 6.83 14.77
C LYS A 83 3.41 6.18 16.03
N PRO A 84 2.55 6.84 16.86
CA PRO A 84 1.99 6.21 18.06
C PRO A 84 1.09 5.00 17.76
N MET A 85 0.57 4.85 16.55
CA MET A 85 -0.19 3.68 16.13
C MET A 85 0.76 2.56 15.71
N ALA A 86 1.80 2.89 14.94
CA ALA A 86 2.83 1.95 14.57
C ALA A 86 3.57 1.40 15.81
N ASP A 87 3.89 2.23 16.81
CA ASP A 87 4.48 1.84 18.10
C ASP A 87 3.68 0.72 18.82
N LYS A 88 2.37 0.64 18.57
CA LYS A 88 1.52 -0.41 19.14
C LYS A 88 1.50 -1.69 18.31
N CYS A 89 1.77 -1.58 17.03
CA CYS A 89 1.74 -2.72 16.12
C CYS A 89 3.04 -3.52 16.16
N PHE A 90 4.17 -2.82 16.32
CA PHE A 90 5.48 -3.46 16.34
C PHE A 90 5.92 -3.82 17.76
N ASN A 91 6.51 -5.00 17.89
CA ASN A 91 7.16 -5.41 19.14
C ASN A 91 8.65 -5.08 19.03
N GLY A 92 9.00 -3.80 19.24
CA GLY A 92 10.36 -3.30 19.13
C GLY A 92 10.50 -2.09 18.20
N GLU A 93 11.73 -1.80 17.83
CA GLU A 93 12.02 -0.67 16.95
C GLU A 93 11.60 -0.95 15.51
N PHE A 94 11.12 0.09 14.85
CA PHE A 94 10.79 0.05 13.41
C PHE A 94 11.32 1.31 12.72
N GLU A 95 11.53 1.20 11.43
CA GLU A 95 11.84 2.31 10.55
C GLU A 95 10.59 2.75 9.77
N GLN A 96 10.36 4.04 9.73
CA GLN A 96 9.27 4.65 8.98
C GLN A 96 9.81 5.19 7.64
N LEU A 97 9.46 4.51 6.59
CA LEU A 97 9.92 4.79 5.22
C LEU A 97 8.82 5.46 4.38
N GLY A 98 9.20 5.96 3.22
CA GLY A 98 8.27 6.52 2.25
C GLY A 98 7.76 7.89 2.63
N GLY A 99 6.55 8.17 2.31
CA GLY A 99 5.91 9.45 2.14
C GLY A 99 5.69 9.63 0.65
N ASP A 100 5.33 8.53 -0.03
CA ASP A 100 5.20 8.46 -1.47
C ASP A 100 3.76 8.72 -1.88
N PHE A 101 3.58 9.40 -2.99
CA PHE A 101 2.25 9.55 -3.59
C PHE A 101 2.08 8.53 -4.73
N LYS A 102 0.93 7.89 -4.74
CA LYS A 102 0.44 7.10 -5.88
C LYS A 102 -0.84 7.74 -6.41
N VAL A 103 -0.86 7.97 -7.71
CA VAL A 103 -2.06 8.45 -8.39
C VAL A 103 -2.55 7.40 -9.38
N THR A 104 -3.82 7.04 -9.26
CA THR A 104 -4.51 6.14 -10.17
C THR A 104 -5.32 6.99 -11.14
N ASN A 105 -4.97 6.95 -12.43
CA ASN A 105 -5.63 7.74 -13.46
C ASN A 105 -7.04 7.22 -13.80
N PRO A 106 -7.91 8.07 -14.37
CA PRO A 106 -9.22 7.64 -14.85
C PRO A 106 -9.09 6.53 -15.89
N ASN A 107 -10.03 5.61 -15.86
CA ASN A 107 -10.08 4.45 -16.76
C ASN A 107 -8.88 3.49 -16.64
N SER A 108 -8.16 3.55 -15.52
CA SER A 108 -7.12 2.57 -15.22
C SER A 108 -7.70 1.16 -15.15
N GLY A 109 -6.89 0.19 -15.57
CA GLY A 109 -7.21 -1.21 -15.44
C GLY A 109 -7.06 -1.74 -14.01
N TYR A 110 -7.31 -3.03 -13.88
CA TYR A 110 -7.08 -3.79 -12.66
C TYR A 110 -5.58 -4.06 -12.48
N MET A 111 -5.07 -3.72 -11.32
CA MET A 111 -3.73 -4.15 -10.89
C MET A 111 -3.86 -5.53 -10.25
N TYR A 112 -3.09 -6.50 -10.70
CA TYR A 112 -3.23 -7.83 -10.15
C TYR A 112 -2.81 -7.92 -8.67
N CYS A 113 -3.39 -8.86 -7.93
CA CYS A 113 -3.18 -8.96 -6.51
C CYS A 113 -1.75 -9.42 -6.19
N HIS A 114 -1.17 -8.81 -5.17
CA HIS A 114 0.22 -9.02 -4.75
C HIS A 114 0.39 -8.83 -3.25
N PHE A 115 1.58 -9.12 -2.78
CA PHE A 115 2.08 -8.74 -1.46
C PHE A 115 3.17 -7.69 -1.64
N ASP A 116 3.35 -6.83 -0.65
CA ASP A 116 4.52 -5.95 -0.63
C ASP A 116 5.80 -6.77 -0.47
N THR A 117 6.84 -6.43 -1.23
CA THR A 117 8.15 -7.01 -1.02
C THR A 117 8.68 -6.59 0.36
N PRO A 118 9.43 -7.44 1.02
CA PRO A 118 10.08 -8.69 0.63
C PRO A 118 9.31 -9.97 0.99
N TYR A 119 8.10 -9.83 1.40
CA TYR A 119 7.30 -10.91 2.00
C TYR A 119 6.65 -11.84 0.97
N ARG A 120 7.16 -11.87 -0.24
CA ARG A 120 6.69 -12.71 -1.34
C ARG A 120 7.17 -14.16 -1.24
N HIS A 121 8.17 -14.45 -0.40
CA HIS A 121 8.85 -15.73 -0.41
C HIS A 121 8.30 -16.70 0.61
N ASP A 122 8.24 -17.97 0.23
CA ASP A 122 7.81 -19.10 1.07
C ASP A 122 8.58 -19.20 2.38
N ARG A 123 9.84 -18.79 2.37
CA ARG A 123 10.71 -18.70 3.54
C ARG A 123 10.13 -17.85 4.66
N TRP A 124 9.43 -16.76 4.31
CA TRP A 124 8.79 -15.87 5.27
C TRP A 124 7.41 -16.35 5.68
N ALA A 125 6.86 -17.31 4.95
CA ALA A 125 5.56 -17.90 5.21
C ALA A 125 5.51 -18.65 6.54
N ASN A 126 6.62 -19.23 6.98
CA ASN A 126 6.71 -19.97 8.23
C ASN A 126 7.04 -19.09 9.44
N ASP A 127 7.41 -17.85 9.23
CA ASP A 127 7.85 -16.93 10.28
C ASP A 127 6.72 -15.97 10.72
N PHE A 128 5.48 -16.48 10.62
CA PHE A 128 4.27 -15.81 11.12
C PHE A 128 4.13 -15.98 12.62
N GLY A 129 5.18 -15.61 13.33
CA GLY A 129 5.02 -15.29 14.72
C GLY A 129 3.93 -14.22 14.88
N GLU A 130 3.45 -14.05 16.08
CA GLU A 130 2.47 -13.01 16.43
C GLU A 130 2.98 -11.57 16.16
N ASP A 131 4.25 -11.43 15.75
CA ASP A 131 4.94 -10.18 15.57
C ASP A 131 4.74 -9.62 14.15
N ILE A 132 4.28 -8.40 14.09
CA ILE A 132 4.15 -7.63 12.84
C ILE A 132 5.55 -7.15 12.45
N LYS A 133 6.07 -7.60 11.30
CA LYS A 133 7.39 -7.22 10.79
C LYS A 133 7.34 -6.13 9.72
N GLY A 134 6.16 -5.87 9.18
CA GLY A 134 5.94 -4.81 8.21
C GLY A 134 4.49 -4.40 8.11
N MET A 135 4.26 -3.12 7.96
CA MET A 135 2.94 -2.52 7.75
C MET A 135 2.99 -1.41 6.73
N GLN A 136 1.99 -1.36 5.90
CA GLN A 136 1.73 -0.22 5.05
C GLN A 136 0.61 0.62 5.67
N PHE A 137 0.83 1.93 5.72
CA PHE A 137 -0.17 2.92 6.06
C PHE A 137 -0.48 3.75 4.84
N GLY A 138 -1.75 3.90 4.52
CA GLY A 138 -2.21 4.68 3.39
C GLY A 138 -3.21 5.77 3.83
N ILE A 139 -3.04 6.97 3.28
CA ILE A 139 -3.97 8.08 3.46
C ILE A 139 -4.75 8.28 2.17
N ALA A 140 -6.06 8.10 2.23
CA ALA A 140 -6.94 8.44 1.12
C ALA A 140 -6.96 9.98 0.94
N LEU A 141 -6.41 10.47 -0.16
CA LEU A 141 -6.46 11.89 -0.50
C LEU A 141 -7.70 12.25 -1.33
N ASP A 142 -8.27 11.27 -2.01
CA ASP A 142 -9.57 11.33 -2.67
C ASP A 142 -10.46 10.22 -2.11
N LYS A 143 -11.72 10.19 -2.50
CA LYS A 143 -12.63 9.13 -2.08
C LYS A 143 -12.13 7.76 -2.57
N PHE A 144 -12.14 6.78 -1.69
CA PHE A 144 -11.86 5.37 -1.97
C PHE A 144 -13.16 4.57 -1.91
N ASP A 145 -13.52 3.95 -3.01
CA ASP A 145 -14.63 3.02 -3.16
C ASP A 145 -14.43 2.15 -4.41
N ASP A 146 -15.40 1.29 -4.73
CA ASP A 146 -15.33 0.43 -5.91
C ASP A 146 -15.40 1.21 -7.24
N VAL A 147 -15.86 2.46 -7.23
CA VAL A 147 -15.93 3.31 -8.43
C VAL A 147 -14.62 4.04 -8.66
N SER A 148 -14.02 4.56 -7.60
CA SER A 148 -12.76 5.33 -7.67
C SER A 148 -11.52 4.46 -7.72
N GLY A 149 -11.67 3.15 -7.62
CA GLY A 149 -10.55 2.21 -7.66
C GLY A 149 -9.78 2.17 -6.34
N GLY A 150 -10.50 2.07 -5.22
CA GLY A 150 -9.91 1.95 -3.89
C GLY A 150 -9.00 0.74 -3.77
N THR A 151 -8.15 0.75 -2.75
CA THR A 151 -7.34 -0.42 -2.42
C THR A 151 -8.23 -1.54 -1.92
N ARG A 152 -8.13 -2.71 -2.56
CA ARG A 152 -8.82 -3.94 -2.18
C ARG A 152 -7.85 -4.87 -1.48
N ILE A 153 -8.30 -5.55 -0.47
CA ILE A 153 -7.49 -6.52 0.29
C ILE A 153 -8.25 -7.84 0.42
N LEU A 154 -7.52 -8.92 0.64
CA LEU A 154 -8.08 -10.23 1.04
C LEU A 154 -7.87 -10.43 2.54
N PRO A 155 -8.92 -10.29 3.38
CA PRO A 155 -8.81 -10.43 4.83
C PRO A 155 -8.26 -11.80 5.23
N GLY A 156 -7.32 -11.82 6.20
CA GLY A 156 -6.73 -13.05 6.70
C GLY A 156 -5.67 -13.68 5.79
N SER A 157 -5.43 -13.14 4.60
CA SER A 157 -4.44 -13.67 3.66
C SER A 157 -3.00 -13.63 4.22
N HIS A 158 -2.67 -12.67 5.08
CA HIS A 158 -1.37 -12.58 5.75
C HIS A 158 -1.01 -13.82 6.59
N LYS A 159 -2.00 -14.64 6.95
CA LYS A 159 -1.82 -15.91 7.72
C LYS A 159 -1.67 -17.14 6.85
N LYS A 160 -1.88 -17.01 5.53
CA LYS A 160 -1.80 -18.11 4.59
C LYS A 160 -0.42 -18.16 3.92
N ILE A 161 -0.04 -19.35 3.46
CA ILE A 161 1.12 -19.54 2.60
C ILE A 161 0.67 -19.44 1.15
N TYR A 162 1.33 -18.58 0.39
CA TYR A 162 1.14 -18.45 -1.04
C TYR A 162 2.48 -18.65 -1.74
N HIS A 163 2.52 -19.56 -2.70
CA HIS A 163 3.71 -19.81 -3.48
C HIS A 163 3.87 -18.75 -4.58
N LYS A 164 5.10 -18.25 -4.74
CA LYS A 164 5.39 -17.22 -5.73
C LYS A 164 4.91 -17.59 -7.13
N GLU A 165 5.16 -18.83 -7.54
CA GLU A 165 4.76 -19.37 -8.85
C GLU A 165 3.24 -19.32 -9.07
N ASP A 166 2.46 -19.57 -8.01
CA ASP A 166 0.99 -19.51 -8.07
C ASP A 166 0.49 -18.06 -8.11
N MET A 167 1.16 -17.16 -7.41
CA MET A 167 0.89 -15.72 -7.48
C MET A 167 1.19 -15.16 -8.88
N ASP A 168 2.39 -15.46 -9.41
CA ASP A 168 2.82 -15.00 -10.73
C ASP A 168 1.94 -15.58 -11.86
N ALA A 169 1.37 -16.78 -11.65
CA ALA A 169 0.40 -17.39 -12.56
C ALA A 169 -1.04 -16.87 -12.39
N GLY A 170 -1.29 -15.94 -11.45
CA GLY A 170 -2.61 -15.36 -11.20
C GLY A 170 -3.63 -16.33 -10.61
N LYS A 171 -3.21 -17.49 -10.07
CA LYS A 171 -4.12 -18.53 -9.54
C LYS A 171 -5.02 -18.04 -8.40
N HIS A 172 -4.64 -16.99 -7.71
CA HIS A 172 -5.38 -16.42 -6.58
C HIS A 172 -6.26 -15.22 -6.95
N ASN A 173 -6.27 -14.81 -8.22
CA ASN A 173 -7.05 -13.65 -8.66
C ASN A 173 -8.55 -13.84 -8.46
N GLU A 174 -9.10 -15.04 -8.74
CA GLU A 174 -10.53 -15.31 -8.55
C GLU A 174 -10.93 -15.26 -7.06
N GLU A 175 -10.14 -15.88 -6.16
CA GLU A 175 -10.34 -15.80 -4.71
C GLU A 175 -10.32 -14.35 -4.26
N PHE A 176 -9.31 -13.60 -4.70
CA PHE A 176 -9.13 -12.21 -4.34
C PHE A 176 -10.29 -11.31 -4.81
N LEU A 177 -10.78 -11.51 -6.04
CA LEU A 177 -11.89 -10.74 -6.58
C LEU A 177 -13.23 -11.08 -5.89
N ARG A 178 -13.43 -12.33 -5.51
CA ARG A 178 -14.64 -12.80 -4.84
C ARG A 178 -14.70 -12.39 -3.38
N ASP A 179 -13.64 -12.67 -2.63
CA ASP A 179 -13.61 -12.60 -1.17
C ASP A 179 -12.90 -11.35 -0.62
N GLY A 180 -12.22 -10.60 -1.49
CA GLY A 180 -11.56 -9.36 -1.11
C GLY A 180 -12.56 -8.26 -0.75
N VAL A 181 -12.10 -7.31 0.05
CA VAL A 181 -12.87 -6.16 0.53
C VAL A 181 -12.18 -4.86 0.10
N THR A 182 -12.94 -3.96 -0.53
CA THR A 182 -12.45 -2.62 -0.85
C THR A 182 -12.45 -1.77 0.41
N MET A 183 -11.34 -1.10 0.69
CA MET A 183 -11.25 -0.17 1.80
C MET A 183 -11.98 1.13 1.43
N GLU A 184 -13.21 1.28 1.91
CA GLU A 184 -14.04 2.45 1.66
C GLU A 184 -13.67 3.58 2.61
N LEU A 185 -13.23 4.71 2.07
CA LEU A 185 -12.80 5.89 2.83
C LEU A 185 -13.15 7.18 2.11
N GLU A 186 -13.56 8.16 2.88
CA GLU A 186 -13.61 9.56 2.45
C GLU A 186 -12.19 10.18 2.52
N PRO A 187 -11.93 11.30 1.81
CA PRO A 187 -10.65 12.00 1.89
C PRO A 187 -10.24 12.30 3.32
N GLY A 188 -9.00 11.99 3.67
CA GLY A 188 -8.46 12.10 5.02
C GLY A 188 -8.64 10.85 5.88
N GLY A 189 -9.26 9.80 5.36
CA GLY A 189 -9.26 8.49 6.00
C GLY A 189 -7.90 7.81 5.91
N LEU A 190 -7.56 7.07 6.97
CA LEU A 190 -6.37 6.23 7.06
C LEU A 190 -6.78 4.77 6.91
N PHE A 191 -6.02 4.01 6.18
CA PHE A 191 -6.00 2.55 6.26
C PHE A 191 -4.60 2.05 6.56
N CYS A 192 -4.51 0.85 7.12
CA CYS A 192 -3.26 0.15 7.22
C CYS A 192 -3.47 -1.34 6.97
N TYR A 193 -2.43 -2.00 6.49
CA TYR A 193 -2.43 -3.44 6.35
C TYR A 193 -1.05 -4.02 6.61
N HIS A 194 -1.05 -5.25 7.09
CA HIS A 194 0.14 -6.05 7.24
C HIS A 194 0.78 -6.26 5.86
N SER A 195 2.08 -6.06 5.71
CA SER A 195 2.78 -6.14 4.41
C SER A 195 2.59 -7.47 3.67
N ARG A 196 2.16 -8.50 4.36
CA ARG A 196 1.76 -9.80 3.78
C ARG A 196 0.28 -9.94 3.50
N THR A 197 -0.53 -8.93 3.70
CA THR A 197 -1.93 -8.99 3.27
C THR A 197 -1.97 -8.85 1.76
N MET A 198 -2.58 -9.83 1.09
CA MET A 198 -2.82 -9.77 -0.35
C MET A 198 -3.70 -8.58 -0.68
N HIS A 199 -3.22 -7.73 -1.57
CA HIS A 199 -3.92 -6.50 -1.90
C HIS A 199 -3.71 -6.10 -3.37
N SER A 200 -4.51 -5.16 -3.82
CA SER A 200 -4.41 -4.57 -5.15
C SER A 200 -5.13 -3.23 -5.23
N THR A 201 -4.81 -2.47 -6.27
CA THR A 201 -5.57 -1.29 -6.68
C THR A 201 -6.63 -1.71 -7.69
N MET A 202 -7.90 -1.34 -7.43
CA MET A 202 -9.02 -1.64 -8.31
C MET A 202 -9.12 -0.61 -9.45
N PRO A 203 -9.82 -0.93 -10.57
CA PRO A 203 -10.01 -0.01 -11.69
C PRO A 203 -10.67 1.30 -11.26
N ASN A 204 -10.11 2.43 -11.68
CA ASN A 204 -10.70 3.74 -11.45
C ASN A 204 -11.69 4.11 -12.57
N LYS A 205 -12.98 4.06 -12.27
CA LYS A 205 -14.09 4.38 -13.17
C LYS A 205 -14.73 5.73 -12.86
N SER A 206 -14.16 6.52 -11.94
CA SER A 206 -14.76 7.77 -11.45
C SER A 206 -14.63 8.95 -12.43
N GLY A 207 -13.84 8.81 -13.49
CA GLY A 207 -13.54 9.89 -14.42
C GLY A 207 -12.57 10.95 -13.88
N LYS A 208 -12.02 10.77 -12.68
CA LYS A 208 -11.06 11.68 -12.04
C LYS A 208 -9.85 10.88 -11.52
N PRO A 209 -8.64 11.49 -11.47
CA PRO A 209 -7.51 10.87 -10.79
C PRO A 209 -7.83 10.61 -9.31
N ARG A 210 -7.31 9.52 -8.77
CA ARG A 210 -7.42 9.16 -7.36
C ARG A 210 -6.03 9.14 -6.72
N ARG A 211 -5.81 10.03 -5.78
CA ARG A 211 -4.53 10.21 -5.08
C ARG A 211 -4.51 9.43 -3.77
N LEU A 212 -3.35 8.87 -3.46
CA LEU A 212 -3.05 8.11 -2.26
C LEU A 212 -1.66 8.51 -1.76
N MET A 213 -1.49 8.69 -0.47
CA MET A 213 -0.17 8.77 0.16
C MET A 213 0.12 7.47 0.90
N LEU A 214 1.31 6.92 0.71
CA LEU A 214 1.77 5.67 1.32
C LEU A 214 2.98 5.87 2.22
N LEU A 215 2.99 5.12 3.31
CA LEU A 215 4.06 5.07 4.32
C LEU A 215 4.32 3.62 4.72
N LEU A 216 5.49 3.12 4.38
CA LEU A 216 5.93 1.78 4.77
C LEU A 216 6.62 1.82 6.14
N HIS A 217 6.29 0.89 7.00
CA HIS A 217 6.93 0.68 8.30
C HIS A 217 7.50 -0.73 8.33
N LEU A 218 8.80 -0.83 8.58
CA LEU A 218 9.52 -2.10 8.66
C LEU A 218 10.19 -2.24 10.01
N TRP A 219 10.14 -3.45 10.56
CA TRP A 219 10.84 -3.79 11.78
C TRP A 219 12.36 -3.56 11.62
N ASN A 220 12.95 -2.89 12.60
CA ASN A 220 14.37 -2.51 12.57
C ASN A 220 15.24 -3.57 13.28
N ASP A 221 15.17 -4.81 12.83
CA ASP A 221 16.02 -5.90 13.28
C ASP A 221 17.18 -6.11 12.29
N PRO A 222 18.44 -6.14 12.73
CA PRO A 222 19.59 -6.28 11.83
C PRO A 222 19.59 -7.58 11.02
N THR A 223 19.15 -8.69 11.61
CA THR A 223 19.07 -9.98 10.93
C THR A 223 18.01 -9.94 9.85
N PHE A 224 16.84 -9.44 10.19
CA PHE A 224 15.74 -9.23 9.26
C PHE A 224 16.16 -8.32 8.09
N ARG A 225 16.86 -7.22 8.36
CA ARG A 225 17.36 -6.29 7.34
C ARG A 225 18.38 -6.93 6.41
N GLN A 226 19.32 -7.72 6.95
CA GLN A 226 20.29 -8.46 6.11
C GLN A 226 19.59 -9.46 5.20
N GLU A 227 18.60 -10.16 5.71
CA GLU A 227 17.83 -11.12 4.95
C GLU A 227 17.03 -10.45 3.83
N LEU A 228 16.43 -9.28 4.08
CA LEU A 228 15.77 -8.44 3.07
C LEU A 228 16.70 -8.12 1.91
N GLN A 229 17.89 -7.56 2.21
CA GLN A 229 18.87 -7.16 1.22
C GLN A 229 19.37 -8.36 0.38
N GLN A 230 19.52 -9.54 1.00
CA GLN A 230 19.90 -10.75 0.29
C GLN A 230 18.83 -11.24 -0.69
N GLU A 231 17.56 -11.08 -0.36
CA GLU A 231 16.47 -11.47 -1.25
C GLU A 231 16.28 -10.45 -2.39
N GLU A 232 16.36 -9.16 -2.12
CA GLU A 232 16.32 -8.11 -3.15
C GLU A 232 17.43 -8.25 -4.18
N SER A 233 18.62 -8.71 -3.76
CA SER A 233 19.76 -8.94 -4.66
C SER A 233 19.59 -10.13 -5.60
N LYS A 234 18.57 -10.97 -5.42
CA LYS A 234 18.29 -12.15 -6.25
C LYS A 234 17.17 -11.90 -7.28
N CYS A 235 16.52 -10.74 -7.22
CA CYS A 235 15.52 -10.30 -8.18
C CYS A 235 16.11 -9.39 -9.24
#